data_fdd5904c4fb0f58ac990f3c6ab9445b7
#
_entry.id   fdd5904c4fb0f58ac990f3c6ab9445b7
#
_cell.length_a   1.000
_cell.length_b   1.000
_cell.length_c   1.000
_cell.angle_alpha   90.00
_cell.angle_beta   90.00
_cell.angle_gamma   90.00
#
_symmetry.space_group_name_H-M   'P 1'
#
loop_
_entity.id
_entity.type
_entity.pdbx_description
1 polymer ?
#
loop_
_entity_poly.entity_id
_entity_poly.type
_entity_poly.pdbx_seq_one_letter_code
_entity_poly.pdbx_strand_id
1 'polypeptide(L)'
;MTRMAWLGAILLTGHALPAAAQYASGPTFTVEASSDERRRGLSWSDGDPVVRATASVPVADGLSLDGAATSLWGSPRHGGADAVVDLGANYAKQLGGFRLTGEGRYHLFPGASHQGYGEVGAIAGFAIGPASIDLAARYAPRQSAIGGDNLYLSAGGAFAIPGTPLTLSSHVGRSSGDVRDPLVARRLRPGGGYWDYGVAIDWYRGRWSAGVRYADTDIDAPDSLHAGATLVSRVGFSF
;
A
#
# COMPACT_ATOMS: atom_id res chain seq x y z
N MET A 1 -4.16 20.52 -31.07
CA MET A 1 -3.69 20.60 -29.67
C MET A 1 -4.43 19.55 -28.86
N THR A 2 -3.91 18.35 -28.83
CA THR A 2 -4.55 17.18 -28.21
C THR A 2 -4.07 17.08 -26.76
N ARG A 3 -4.96 17.38 -25.80
CA ARG A 3 -4.68 17.23 -24.38
C ARG A 3 -4.64 15.74 -24.06
N MET A 4 -3.45 15.18 -23.84
CA MET A 4 -3.27 13.84 -23.28
C MET A 4 -3.66 13.87 -21.81
N ALA A 5 -4.81 13.28 -21.47
CA ALA A 5 -5.21 13.02 -20.10
C ALA A 5 -4.41 11.81 -19.58
N TRP A 6 -3.55 12.02 -18.61
CA TRP A 6 -2.85 10.94 -17.89
C TRP A 6 -3.73 10.48 -16.72
N LEU A 7 -4.23 9.27 -16.80
CA LEU A 7 -4.95 8.60 -15.73
C LEU A 7 -3.92 8.04 -14.72
N GLY A 8 -3.78 8.70 -13.59
CA GLY A 8 -3.00 8.21 -12.46
C GLY A 8 -3.82 7.24 -11.62
N ALA A 9 -3.46 5.96 -11.62
CA ALA A 9 -4.04 4.98 -10.70
C ALA A 9 -3.48 5.20 -9.29
N ILE A 10 -4.35 5.45 -8.30
CA ILE A 10 -4.00 5.51 -6.88
C ILE A 10 -3.84 4.09 -6.36
N LEU A 11 -2.60 3.62 -6.24
CA LEU A 11 -2.29 2.33 -5.61
C LEU A 11 -2.24 2.51 -4.09
N LEU A 12 -3.14 1.83 -3.38
CA LEU A 12 -3.32 1.86 -1.92
C LEU A 12 -2.27 1.06 -1.13
N THR A 13 -1.14 0.76 -1.70
CA THR A 13 0.02 0.21 -1.01
C THR A 13 1.06 1.32 -0.92
N GLY A 14 1.77 1.52 0.19
CA GLY A 14 2.72 2.59 0.48
C GLY A 14 3.75 2.91 -0.61
N HIS A 15 3.27 3.32 -1.77
CA HIS A 15 4.03 3.67 -2.96
C HIS A 15 3.94 5.17 -3.15
N ALA A 16 5.06 5.79 -3.45
CA ALA A 16 5.10 7.15 -3.93
C ALA A 16 4.22 7.29 -5.17
N LEU A 17 3.26 8.18 -5.12
CA LEU A 17 2.40 8.50 -6.25
C LEU A 17 3.25 9.18 -7.33
N PRO A 18 3.13 8.83 -8.61
CA PRO A 18 3.74 9.62 -9.66
C PRO A 18 3.25 11.06 -9.57
N ALA A 19 4.15 12.03 -9.78
CA ALA A 19 3.93 13.48 -9.61
C ALA A 19 2.77 14.08 -10.45
N ALA A 20 2.05 13.26 -11.21
CA ALA A 20 0.93 13.62 -12.08
C ALA A 20 -0.43 13.08 -11.61
N ALA A 21 -0.62 12.74 -10.34
CA ALA A 21 -1.96 12.43 -9.83
C ALA A 21 -2.81 13.71 -9.77
N GLN A 22 -3.18 14.24 -10.93
CA GLN A 22 -4.30 15.14 -11.07
C GLN A 22 -5.55 14.35 -10.65
N TYR A 23 -6.44 14.99 -9.90
CA TYR A 23 -7.72 14.40 -9.49
C TYR A 23 -8.35 13.67 -10.67
N ALA A 24 -8.48 12.35 -10.56
CA ALA A 24 -9.32 11.61 -11.49
C ALA A 24 -10.74 12.16 -11.30
N SER A 25 -11.31 12.73 -12.35
CA SER A 25 -12.65 13.31 -12.31
C SER A 25 -13.75 12.25 -12.34
N GLY A 26 -13.39 10.96 -12.31
CA GLY A 26 -14.30 9.83 -12.36
C GLY A 26 -13.76 8.59 -11.63
N PRO A 27 -14.59 7.55 -11.51
CA PRO A 27 -14.18 6.27 -10.94
C PRO A 27 -12.97 5.67 -11.68
N THR A 28 -12.07 5.05 -10.93
CA THR A 28 -10.93 4.29 -11.47
C THR A 28 -11.01 2.84 -11.03
N PHE A 29 -10.67 1.93 -11.93
CA PHE A 29 -10.60 0.51 -11.66
C PHE A 29 -9.27 -0.03 -12.18
N THR A 30 -8.59 -0.86 -11.38
CA THR A 30 -7.35 -1.50 -11.79
C THR A 30 -7.36 -2.97 -11.37
N VAL A 31 -6.84 -3.83 -12.25
CA VAL A 31 -6.53 -5.23 -11.93
C VAL A 31 -5.03 -5.40 -12.07
N GLU A 32 -4.40 -6.01 -11.08
CA GLU A 32 -2.97 -6.25 -11.02
C GLU A 32 -2.69 -7.72 -10.65
N ALA A 33 -1.74 -8.33 -11.32
CA ALA A 33 -1.12 -9.59 -10.91
C ALA A 33 0.27 -9.28 -10.35
N SER A 34 0.62 -9.90 -9.22
CA SER A 34 1.90 -9.74 -8.55
C SER A 34 2.44 -11.09 -8.10
N SER A 35 3.77 -11.23 -8.04
CA SER A 35 4.42 -12.45 -7.55
C SER A 35 4.30 -12.65 -6.04
N ASP A 36 3.93 -11.61 -5.28
CA ASP A 36 3.71 -11.64 -3.83
C ASP A 36 2.91 -10.40 -3.40
N GLU A 37 2.03 -10.52 -2.42
CA GLU A 37 1.38 -9.36 -1.77
C GLU A 37 2.22 -8.92 -0.57
N ARG A 38 3.00 -7.87 -0.74
CA ARG A 38 3.82 -7.30 0.34
C ARG A 38 3.23 -6.02 0.89
N ARG A 39 2.98 -6.01 2.21
CA ARG A 39 2.56 -4.82 2.94
C ARG A 39 3.49 -4.57 4.12
N ARG A 40 4.09 -3.38 4.16
CA ARG A 40 5.05 -3.00 5.21
C ARG A 40 6.17 -4.04 5.32
N GLY A 41 6.72 -4.49 4.18
CA GLY A 41 7.76 -5.50 4.11
C GLY A 41 7.32 -6.96 4.32
N LEU A 42 6.16 -7.21 4.94
CA LEU A 42 5.66 -8.54 5.22
C LEU A 42 4.87 -9.12 4.04
N SER A 43 5.14 -10.37 3.66
CA SER A 43 4.27 -11.08 2.74
C SER A 43 2.93 -11.40 3.41
N TRP A 44 1.84 -11.05 2.75
CA TRP A 44 0.47 -11.38 3.16
C TRP A 44 -0.04 -12.62 2.44
N SER A 45 0.54 -12.98 1.31
CA SER A 45 0.19 -14.18 0.52
C SER A 45 1.13 -15.36 0.75
N ASP A 46 2.02 -15.28 1.74
CA ASP A 46 3.02 -16.32 2.08
C ASP A 46 4.04 -16.57 0.94
N GLY A 47 4.31 -15.55 0.11
CA GLY A 47 5.18 -15.64 -1.05
C GLY A 47 4.49 -16.11 -2.32
N ASP A 48 3.20 -16.40 -2.27
CA ASP A 48 2.43 -16.86 -3.43
C ASP A 48 2.00 -15.71 -4.33
N PRO A 49 1.92 -15.94 -5.66
CA PRO A 49 1.39 -14.98 -6.60
C PRO A 49 -0.07 -14.62 -6.31
N VAL A 50 -0.42 -13.35 -6.52
CA VAL A 50 -1.75 -12.83 -6.21
C VAL A 50 -2.35 -12.08 -7.39
N VAL A 51 -3.69 -11.98 -7.37
CA VAL A 51 -4.46 -11.05 -8.18
C VAL A 51 -5.12 -10.04 -7.25
N ARG A 52 -5.00 -8.77 -7.58
CA ARG A 52 -5.57 -7.64 -6.87
C ARG A 52 -6.48 -6.84 -7.79
N ALA A 53 -7.69 -6.55 -7.36
CA ALA A 53 -8.59 -5.60 -7.98
C ALA A 53 -8.76 -4.40 -7.06
N THR A 54 -8.70 -3.19 -7.61
CA THR A 54 -8.92 -1.94 -6.87
C THR A 54 -9.96 -1.07 -7.55
N ALA A 55 -10.69 -0.30 -6.75
CA ALA A 55 -11.63 0.70 -7.20
C ALA A 55 -11.47 1.95 -6.34
N SER A 56 -11.54 3.14 -6.96
CA SER A 56 -11.63 4.42 -6.26
C SER A 56 -12.73 5.25 -6.90
N VAL A 57 -13.63 5.77 -6.08
CA VAL A 57 -14.79 6.54 -6.52
C VAL A 57 -14.78 7.90 -5.82
N PRO A 58 -14.54 9.02 -6.53
CA PRO A 58 -14.69 10.34 -5.97
C PRO A 58 -16.19 10.59 -5.69
N VAL A 59 -16.52 11.01 -4.45
CA VAL A 59 -17.91 11.22 -4.00
C VAL A 59 -18.19 12.69 -3.69
N ALA A 60 -17.15 13.46 -3.37
CA ALA A 60 -17.23 14.92 -3.18
C ALA A 60 -15.85 15.53 -3.42
N ASP A 61 -15.74 16.86 -3.40
CA ASP A 61 -14.46 17.55 -3.55
C ASP A 61 -13.47 17.10 -2.46
N GLY A 62 -12.35 16.53 -2.90
CA GLY A 62 -11.33 15.95 -2.06
C GLY A 62 -11.69 14.62 -1.39
N LEU A 63 -12.95 14.15 -1.44
CA LEU A 63 -13.40 12.92 -0.79
C LEU A 63 -13.54 11.77 -1.80
N SER A 64 -12.91 10.64 -1.55
CA SER A 64 -13.08 9.39 -2.29
C SER A 64 -13.41 8.21 -1.38
N LEU A 65 -14.11 7.23 -1.94
CA LEU A 65 -14.29 5.89 -1.37
C LEU A 65 -13.42 4.92 -2.16
N ASP A 66 -12.70 4.06 -1.44
CA ASP A 66 -11.75 3.15 -2.03
C ASP A 66 -12.05 1.72 -1.59
N GLY A 67 -11.90 0.80 -2.52
CA GLY A 67 -12.02 -0.63 -2.28
C GLY A 67 -10.89 -1.39 -2.96
N ALA A 68 -10.45 -2.47 -2.33
CA ALA A 68 -9.54 -3.43 -2.95
C ALA A 68 -9.88 -4.85 -2.51
N ALA A 69 -9.67 -5.81 -3.40
CA ALA A 69 -9.72 -7.24 -3.08
C ALA A 69 -8.45 -7.88 -3.60
N THR A 70 -7.75 -8.63 -2.74
CA THR A 70 -6.51 -9.33 -3.08
C THR A 70 -6.63 -10.80 -2.68
N SER A 71 -6.31 -11.73 -3.58
CA SER A 71 -6.24 -13.15 -3.26
C SER A 71 -5.08 -13.42 -2.28
N LEU A 72 -5.28 -14.34 -1.32
CA LEU A 72 -4.26 -14.75 -0.34
C LEU A 72 -4.05 -16.26 -0.29
N TRP A 73 -4.91 -17.02 -0.97
CA TRP A 73 -4.80 -18.48 -1.16
C TRP A 73 -4.67 -19.29 0.14
N GLY A 74 -5.37 -18.91 1.20
CA GLY A 74 -5.30 -19.60 2.48
C GLY A 74 -4.09 -19.20 3.32
N SER A 75 -3.65 -17.95 3.26
CA SER A 75 -2.45 -17.45 3.94
C SER A 75 -2.37 -17.81 5.43
N PRO A 76 -1.36 -18.53 5.89
CA PRO A 76 -1.18 -18.86 7.29
C PRO A 76 -1.02 -17.63 8.18
N ARG A 77 -0.39 -16.56 7.67
CA ARG A 77 -0.25 -15.27 8.38
C ARG A 77 -1.60 -14.68 8.77
N HIS A 78 -2.61 -14.91 7.94
CA HIS A 78 -3.96 -14.36 8.14
C HIS A 78 -4.99 -15.44 8.51
N GLY A 79 -4.55 -16.49 9.23
CA GLY A 79 -5.43 -17.53 9.75
C GLY A 79 -6.15 -18.38 8.69
N GLY A 80 -5.49 -18.57 7.54
CA GLY A 80 -6.03 -19.33 6.43
C GLY A 80 -6.99 -18.53 5.55
N ALA A 81 -6.96 -17.22 5.58
CA ALA A 81 -7.81 -16.37 4.74
C ALA A 81 -7.50 -16.56 3.25
N ASP A 82 -8.53 -16.71 2.42
CA ASP A 82 -8.40 -16.84 0.97
C ASP A 82 -8.19 -15.50 0.27
N ALA A 83 -8.61 -14.41 0.92
CA ALA A 83 -8.50 -13.06 0.40
C ALA A 83 -8.43 -12.02 1.52
N VAL A 84 -7.98 -10.82 1.18
CA VAL A 84 -8.24 -9.60 1.96
C VAL A 84 -9.07 -8.63 1.13
N VAL A 85 -10.10 -8.05 1.77
CA VAL A 85 -10.91 -6.98 1.20
C VAL A 85 -10.68 -5.74 2.04
N ASP A 86 -10.18 -4.69 1.39
CA ASP A 86 -9.93 -3.38 1.99
C ASP A 86 -11.07 -2.44 1.61
N LEU A 87 -11.69 -1.81 2.59
CA LEU A 87 -12.68 -0.75 2.38
C LEU A 87 -12.16 0.53 3.04
N GLY A 88 -12.15 1.64 2.32
CA GLY A 88 -11.58 2.88 2.82
C GLY A 88 -12.30 4.13 2.34
N ALA A 89 -12.01 5.22 3.02
CA ALA A 89 -12.35 6.57 2.60
C ALA A 89 -11.14 7.48 2.80
N ASN A 90 -10.92 8.38 1.85
CA ASN A 90 -9.84 9.35 1.88
C ASN A 90 -10.39 10.76 1.67
N TYR A 91 -9.87 11.72 2.45
CA TYR A 91 -10.09 13.13 2.21
C TYR A 91 -8.76 13.83 1.96
N ALA A 92 -8.59 14.38 0.78
CA ALA A 92 -7.37 15.05 0.37
C ALA A 92 -7.59 16.54 0.13
N LYS A 93 -6.66 17.38 0.61
CA LYS A 93 -6.66 18.83 0.41
C LYS A 93 -5.30 19.29 -0.10
N GLN A 94 -5.34 20.10 -1.17
CA GLN A 94 -4.14 20.77 -1.69
C GLN A 94 -3.90 22.06 -0.94
N LEU A 95 -2.69 22.26 -0.42
CA LEU A 95 -2.24 23.45 0.31
C LEU A 95 -0.94 23.96 -0.31
N GLY A 96 -1.04 24.77 -1.36
CA GLY A 96 0.12 25.18 -2.14
C GLY A 96 0.83 23.98 -2.79
N GLY A 97 2.12 23.79 -2.53
CA GLY A 97 2.91 22.65 -3.01
C GLY A 97 2.67 21.34 -2.23
N PHE A 98 1.94 21.39 -1.11
CA PHE A 98 1.66 20.22 -0.27
C PHE A 98 0.28 19.67 -0.53
N ARG A 99 0.16 18.35 -0.47
CA ARG A 99 -1.11 17.63 -0.43
C ARG A 99 -1.23 16.93 0.92
N LEU A 100 -2.28 17.24 1.67
CA LEU A 100 -2.59 16.55 2.91
C LEU A 100 -3.76 15.60 2.66
N THR A 101 -3.63 14.35 3.11
CA THR A 101 -4.68 13.33 2.98
C THR A 101 -4.93 12.70 4.35
N GLY A 102 -6.18 12.72 4.81
CA GLY A 102 -6.65 11.87 5.91
C GLY A 102 -7.28 10.61 5.33
N GLU A 103 -7.03 9.46 5.92
CA GLU A 103 -7.60 8.19 5.48
C GLU A 103 -8.15 7.36 6.63
N GLY A 104 -9.19 6.57 6.34
CA GLY A 104 -9.68 5.51 7.20
C GLY A 104 -9.85 4.24 6.38
N ARG A 105 -9.47 3.10 6.95
CA ARG A 105 -9.52 1.82 6.24
C ARG A 105 -9.92 0.69 7.19
N TYR A 106 -10.67 -0.26 6.65
CA TYR A 106 -10.97 -1.51 7.31
C TYR A 106 -10.55 -2.70 6.43
N HIS A 107 -9.85 -3.65 7.04
CA HIS A 107 -9.36 -4.87 6.41
C HIS A 107 -10.25 -6.03 6.82
N LEU A 108 -10.92 -6.65 5.86
CA LEU A 108 -11.74 -7.84 6.02
C LEU A 108 -10.98 -9.05 5.48
N PHE A 109 -11.08 -10.18 6.16
CA PHE A 109 -10.42 -11.42 5.76
C PHE A 109 -11.47 -12.51 5.56
N PRO A 110 -12.04 -12.67 4.35
CA PRO A 110 -12.92 -13.79 4.02
C PRO A 110 -12.27 -15.14 4.35
N GLY A 111 -13.02 -16.02 5.00
CA GLY A 111 -12.47 -17.29 5.54
C GLY A 111 -11.88 -17.18 6.95
N ALA A 112 -11.50 -15.98 7.42
CA ALA A 112 -10.90 -15.75 8.73
C ALA A 112 -11.45 -14.46 9.36
N SER A 113 -12.74 -14.39 9.63
CA SER A 113 -13.47 -13.18 10.04
C SER A 113 -12.94 -12.52 11.32
N HIS A 114 -12.32 -13.27 12.23
CA HIS A 114 -11.71 -12.76 13.46
C HIS A 114 -10.39 -11.99 13.21
N GLN A 115 -9.86 -11.97 11.99
CA GLN A 115 -8.64 -11.28 11.60
C GLN A 115 -8.87 -9.81 11.17
N GLY A 116 -10.15 -9.40 11.02
CA GLY A 116 -10.48 -8.05 10.55
C GLY A 116 -10.08 -6.97 11.54
N TYR A 117 -9.57 -5.84 11.02
CA TYR A 117 -9.19 -4.68 11.83
C TYR A 117 -9.30 -3.37 11.04
N GLY A 118 -9.41 -2.26 11.80
CA GLY A 118 -9.45 -0.92 11.23
C GLY A 118 -8.20 -0.12 11.53
N GLU A 119 -7.85 0.80 10.62
CA GLU A 119 -6.80 1.79 10.83
C GLU A 119 -7.20 3.16 10.28
N VAL A 120 -6.63 4.21 10.84
CA VAL A 120 -6.74 5.59 10.36
C VAL A 120 -5.35 6.12 10.05
N GLY A 121 -5.25 7.08 9.15
CA GLY A 121 -3.95 7.61 8.76
C GLY A 121 -4.00 9.04 8.27
N ALA A 122 -2.81 9.61 8.15
CA ALA A 122 -2.57 10.89 7.53
C ALA A 122 -1.31 10.81 6.65
N ILE A 123 -1.37 11.47 5.50
CA ILE A 123 -0.27 11.51 4.54
C ILE A 123 -0.03 12.97 4.17
N ALA A 124 1.23 13.41 4.21
CA ALA A 124 1.69 14.68 3.70
C ALA A 124 2.59 14.43 2.49
N GLY A 125 2.14 14.85 1.30
CA GLY A 125 2.87 14.73 0.04
C GLY A 125 3.35 16.08 -0.46
N PHE A 126 4.52 16.10 -1.09
CA PHE A 126 5.09 17.25 -1.76
C PHE A 126 5.67 16.84 -3.10
N ALA A 127 5.38 17.60 -4.16
CA ALA A 127 5.89 17.35 -5.50
C ALA A 127 6.61 18.57 -6.07
N ILE A 128 7.79 18.32 -6.67
CA ILE A 128 8.58 19.35 -7.37
C ILE A 128 9.13 18.77 -8.68
N GLY A 129 8.65 19.31 -9.80
CA GLY A 129 9.00 18.76 -11.11
C GLY A 129 8.68 17.27 -11.21
N PRO A 130 9.65 16.42 -11.63
CA PRO A 130 9.44 14.98 -11.75
C PRO A 130 9.56 14.20 -10.42
N ALA A 131 9.91 14.88 -9.33
CA ALA A 131 10.12 14.26 -8.02
C ALA A 131 8.91 14.47 -7.10
N SER A 132 8.64 13.48 -6.25
CA SER A 132 7.69 13.58 -5.14
C SER A 132 8.25 12.92 -3.88
N ILE A 133 7.83 13.44 -2.74
CA ILE A 133 8.14 12.89 -1.42
C ILE A 133 6.83 12.81 -0.66
N ASP A 134 6.64 11.75 0.11
CA ASP A 134 5.52 11.58 1.03
C ASP A 134 5.98 11.12 2.41
N LEU A 135 5.29 11.61 3.42
CA LEU A 135 5.39 11.17 4.81
C LEU A 135 4.02 10.67 5.23
N ALA A 136 3.96 9.49 5.82
CA ALA A 136 2.70 8.91 6.27
C ALA A 136 2.77 8.40 7.71
N ALA A 137 1.66 8.56 8.42
CA ALA A 137 1.41 7.93 9.71
C ALA A 137 0.08 7.19 9.63
N ARG A 138 0.08 5.90 9.99
CA ARG A 138 -1.12 5.06 10.07
C ARG A 138 -1.20 4.42 11.44
N TYR A 139 -2.37 4.49 12.05
CA TYR A 139 -2.60 3.96 13.38
C TYR A 139 -3.82 3.03 13.39
N ALA A 140 -3.57 1.78 13.70
CA ALA A 140 -4.61 0.82 14.04
C ALA A 140 -4.75 0.84 15.57
N PRO A 141 -5.85 1.38 16.11
CA PRO A 141 -6.08 1.39 17.56
C PRO A 141 -6.17 -0.03 18.07
N ARG A 142 -6.11 -0.16 19.39
CA ARG A 142 -6.11 -1.46 20.06
C ARG A 142 -7.29 -2.33 19.67
N GLN A 143 -6.98 -3.50 19.08
CA GLN A 143 -7.94 -4.49 18.62
C GLN A 143 -7.41 -5.90 18.90
N SER A 144 -8.31 -6.82 19.23
CA SER A 144 -7.96 -8.23 19.49
C SER A 144 -7.36 -8.90 18.24
N ALA A 145 -7.87 -8.57 17.06
CA ALA A 145 -7.40 -9.10 15.80
C ALA A 145 -5.92 -8.82 15.47
N ILE A 146 -5.31 -7.82 16.10
CA ILE A 146 -3.90 -7.44 15.90
C ILE A 146 -3.06 -7.54 17.17
N GLY A 147 -3.62 -8.10 18.24
CA GLY A 147 -2.91 -8.38 19.51
C GLY A 147 -2.40 -7.14 20.24
N GLY A 148 -3.01 -5.99 20.05
CA GLY A 148 -2.62 -4.71 20.63
C GLY A 148 -3.01 -3.55 19.71
N ASP A 149 -2.20 -2.51 19.63
CA ASP A 149 -2.31 -1.46 18.61
C ASP A 149 -1.15 -1.53 17.60
N ASN A 150 -1.21 -0.76 16.52
CA ASN A 150 -0.10 -0.65 15.57
C ASN A 150 0.01 0.77 15.05
N LEU A 151 1.19 1.37 15.23
CA LEU A 151 1.58 2.62 14.58
C LEU A 151 2.60 2.32 13.48
N TYR A 152 2.29 2.72 12.27
CA TYR A 152 3.20 2.66 11.13
C TYR A 152 3.54 4.07 10.65
N LEU A 153 4.82 4.40 10.70
CA LEU A 153 5.37 5.64 10.15
C LEU A 153 6.18 5.31 8.92
N SER A 154 6.01 6.08 7.84
CA SER A 154 6.81 5.86 6.63
C SER A 154 7.17 7.17 5.92
N ALA A 155 8.29 7.12 5.20
CA ALA A 155 8.70 8.11 4.23
C ALA A 155 8.93 7.44 2.88
N GLY A 156 8.44 8.06 1.82
CA GLY A 156 8.60 7.60 0.45
C GLY A 156 9.10 8.69 -0.48
N GLY A 157 9.65 8.29 -1.61
CA GLY A 157 10.03 9.19 -2.67
C GLY A 157 9.87 8.53 -4.03
N ALA A 158 9.52 9.31 -5.05
CA ALA A 158 9.48 8.85 -6.43
C ALA A 158 10.10 9.90 -7.38
N PHE A 159 10.64 9.41 -8.47
CA PHE A 159 11.22 10.22 -9.53
C PHE A 159 10.79 9.65 -10.90
N ALA A 160 9.93 10.40 -11.59
CA ALA A 160 9.58 10.10 -12.98
C ALA A 160 10.74 10.48 -13.89
N ILE A 161 11.33 9.51 -14.60
CA ILE A 161 12.49 9.74 -15.48
C ILE A 161 12.02 10.52 -16.70
N PRO A 162 12.46 11.79 -16.90
CA PRO A 162 11.96 12.61 -17.98
C PRO A 162 12.18 11.99 -19.37
N GLY A 163 11.16 12.06 -20.23
CA GLY A 163 11.21 11.51 -21.59
C GLY A 163 11.07 9.99 -21.67
N THR A 164 10.85 9.29 -20.56
CA THR A 164 10.63 7.84 -20.50
C THR A 164 9.33 7.50 -19.81
N PRO A 165 8.78 6.29 -19.98
CA PRO A 165 7.62 5.80 -19.22
C PRO A 165 8.02 5.21 -17.86
N LEU A 166 9.21 5.49 -17.35
CA LEU A 166 9.77 4.88 -16.15
C LEU A 166 9.68 5.81 -14.94
N THR A 167 9.40 5.21 -13.78
CA THR A 167 9.44 5.87 -12.46
C THR A 167 10.29 5.04 -11.52
N LEU A 168 11.24 5.66 -10.86
CA LEU A 168 11.97 5.08 -9.73
C LEU A 168 11.26 5.48 -8.44
N SER A 169 11.16 4.57 -7.49
CA SER A 169 10.63 4.88 -6.17
C SER A 169 11.39 4.16 -5.06
N SER A 170 11.32 4.73 -3.86
CA SER A 170 11.89 4.15 -2.66
C SER A 170 11.01 4.46 -1.47
N HIS A 171 11.08 3.62 -0.44
CA HIS A 171 10.43 3.88 0.83
C HIS A 171 11.23 3.30 1.99
N VAL A 172 10.99 3.84 3.17
CA VAL A 172 11.36 3.29 4.46
C VAL A 172 10.17 3.44 5.39
N GLY A 173 9.93 2.43 6.23
CA GLY A 173 8.83 2.42 7.18
C GLY A 173 9.23 1.83 8.52
N ARG A 174 8.51 2.19 9.57
CA ARG A 174 8.66 1.65 10.93
C ARG A 174 7.30 1.22 11.45
N SER A 175 7.16 -0.06 11.76
CA SER A 175 6.02 -0.63 12.46
C SER A 175 6.34 -0.72 13.95
N SER A 176 5.45 -0.21 14.82
CA SER A 176 5.62 -0.18 16.28
C SER A 176 4.25 -0.18 16.98
N GLY A 177 4.23 -0.34 18.31
CA GLY A 177 2.99 -0.26 19.10
C GLY A 177 3.04 -1.14 20.35
N ASP A 178 1.97 -1.10 21.15
CA ASP A 178 1.80 -1.90 22.34
C ASP A 178 1.41 -3.34 22.01
N VAL A 179 2.10 -4.33 22.58
CA VAL A 179 1.85 -5.76 22.38
C VAL A 179 1.17 -6.31 23.63
N ARG A 180 -0.09 -6.77 23.48
CA ARG A 180 -0.84 -7.43 24.55
C ARG A 180 -0.90 -8.94 24.39
N ASP A 181 -1.09 -9.39 23.16
CA ASP A 181 -1.02 -10.80 22.78
C ASP A 181 0.11 -10.97 21.76
N PRO A 182 1.28 -11.46 22.18
CA PRO A 182 2.43 -11.61 21.28
C PRO A 182 2.18 -12.57 20.11
N LEU A 183 1.37 -13.61 20.29
CA LEU A 183 1.08 -14.58 19.24
C LEU A 183 0.22 -13.96 18.13
N VAL A 184 -0.73 -13.12 18.49
CA VAL A 184 -1.57 -12.40 17.53
C VAL A 184 -0.81 -11.21 16.93
N ALA A 185 -0.06 -10.45 17.75
CA ALA A 185 0.66 -9.26 17.31
C ALA A 185 1.74 -9.57 16.27
N ARG A 186 2.40 -10.73 16.33
CA ARG A 186 3.42 -11.14 15.35
C ARG A 186 2.91 -11.21 13.91
N ARG A 187 1.61 -11.27 13.69
CA ARG A 187 0.99 -11.22 12.37
C ARG A 187 1.34 -9.92 11.62
N LEU A 188 1.27 -8.78 12.30
CA LEU A 188 1.58 -7.46 11.76
C LEU A 188 2.88 -6.87 12.29
N ARG A 189 3.39 -7.38 13.42
CA ARG A 189 4.58 -6.87 14.11
C ARG A 189 5.41 -8.01 14.69
N PRO A 190 6.08 -8.82 13.85
CA PRO A 190 7.07 -9.78 14.33
C PRO A 190 8.10 -9.06 15.22
N GLY A 191 8.49 -9.69 16.33
CA GLY A 191 9.44 -9.10 17.28
C GLY A 191 8.95 -7.84 18.02
N GLY A 192 7.66 -7.44 17.90
CA GLY A 192 7.07 -6.27 18.55
C GLY A 192 7.23 -4.95 17.79
N GLY A 193 8.13 -4.89 16.79
CA GLY A 193 8.32 -3.73 15.91
C GLY A 193 9.54 -3.94 15.02
N TYR A 194 9.50 -3.36 13.80
CA TYR A 194 10.54 -3.55 12.79
C TYR A 194 10.57 -2.39 11.80
N TRP A 195 11.68 -2.29 11.07
CA TRP A 195 11.81 -1.43 9.91
C TRP A 195 11.59 -2.22 8.63
N ASP A 196 10.96 -1.59 7.65
CA ASP A 196 10.88 -2.07 6.28
C ASP A 196 11.40 -1.01 5.31
N TYR A 197 11.95 -1.48 4.19
CA TYR A 197 12.46 -0.59 3.16
C TYR A 197 12.39 -1.27 1.78
N GLY A 198 12.38 -0.44 0.76
CA GLY A 198 12.32 -0.96 -0.59
C GLY A 198 12.62 0.08 -1.64
N VAL A 199 12.97 -0.41 -2.82
CA VAL A 199 13.15 0.35 -4.04
C VAL A 199 12.42 -0.32 -5.19
N ALA A 200 11.88 0.47 -6.12
CA ALA A 200 11.16 -0.08 -7.27
C ALA A 200 11.46 0.70 -8.54
N ILE A 201 11.32 0.01 -9.65
CA ILE A 201 11.23 0.61 -10.98
C ILE A 201 9.90 0.19 -11.60
N ASP A 202 9.14 1.17 -12.05
CA ASP A 202 7.83 0.99 -12.64
C ASP A 202 7.80 1.59 -14.05
N TRP A 203 7.13 0.89 -14.95
CA TRP A 203 6.86 1.30 -16.31
C TRP A 203 5.36 1.54 -16.46
N TYR A 204 4.99 2.68 -17.08
CA TYR A 204 3.61 3.06 -17.35
C TYR A 204 3.42 3.42 -18.81
N ARG A 205 2.48 2.78 -19.50
CA ARG A 205 2.14 3.12 -20.89
C ARG A 205 0.65 2.90 -21.17
N GLY A 206 -0.06 3.98 -21.39
CA GLY A 206 -1.50 3.94 -21.60
C GLY A 206 -2.20 3.40 -20.34
N ARG A 207 -2.89 2.28 -20.47
CA ARG A 207 -3.60 1.60 -19.38
C ARG A 207 -2.77 0.50 -18.71
N TRP A 208 -1.57 0.22 -19.21
CA TRP A 208 -0.71 -0.83 -18.71
C TRP A 208 0.32 -0.28 -17.74
N SER A 209 0.59 -1.05 -16.72
CA SER A 209 1.72 -0.86 -15.80
C SER A 209 2.47 -2.17 -15.62
N ALA A 210 3.77 -2.09 -15.41
CA ALA A 210 4.60 -3.21 -15.00
C ALA A 210 5.70 -2.69 -14.09
N GLY A 211 6.18 -3.50 -13.15
CA GLY A 211 7.24 -3.07 -12.25
C GLY A 211 7.92 -4.21 -11.54
N VAL A 212 9.09 -3.89 -10.99
CA VAL A 212 9.85 -4.77 -10.11
C VAL A 212 10.24 -3.97 -8.88
N ARG A 213 10.04 -4.58 -7.72
CA ARG A 213 10.37 -4.02 -6.41
C ARG A 213 11.28 -4.95 -5.65
N TYR A 214 12.36 -4.41 -5.11
CA TYR A 214 13.08 -5.00 -3.99
C TYR A 214 12.41 -4.56 -2.69
N ALA A 215 12.13 -5.49 -1.79
CA ALA A 215 11.58 -5.23 -0.46
C ALA A 215 12.34 -6.06 0.57
N ASP A 216 12.56 -5.47 1.74
CA ASP A 216 13.29 -6.11 2.84
C ASP A 216 12.84 -5.54 4.18
N THR A 217 13.19 -6.24 5.27
CA THR A 217 12.95 -5.81 6.66
C THR A 217 14.16 -6.15 7.54
N ASP A 218 14.23 -5.53 8.71
CA ASP A 218 15.21 -5.87 9.76
C ASP A 218 14.73 -6.97 10.72
N ILE A 219 13.76 -7.80 10.30
CA ILE A 219 13.24 -8.90 11.11
C ILE A 219 14.19 -10.09 11.05
N ASP A 220 14.72 -10.49 12.22
CA ASP A 220 15.58 -11.65 12.35
C ASP A 220 14.81 -12.98 12.36
N ALA A 221 15.50 -14.06 12.03
CA ALA A 221 15.00 -15.42 12.25
C ALA A 221 14.73 -15.65 13.78
N PRO A 222 13.68 -16.41 14.17
CA PRO A 222 12.79 -17.24 13.33
C PRO A 222 11.58 -16.50 12.75
N ASP A 223 11.39 -15.22 13.04
CA ASP A 223 10.20 -14.45 12.64
C ASP A 223 10.28 -13.88 11.21
N SER A 224 11.44 -14.11 10.53
CA SER A 224 11.70 -13.58 9.18
C SER A 224 10.98 -14.31 8.04
N LEU A 225 10.17 -15.34 8.33
CA LEU A 225 9.45 -16.09 7.29
C LEU A 225 8.62 -15.16 6.41
N HIS A 226 8.98 -15.12 5.11
CA HIS A 226 8.38 -14.21 4.12
C HIS A 226 8.41 -12.72 4.52
N ALA A 227 9.43 -12.30 5.29
CA ALA A 227 9.67 -10.91 5.66
C ALA A 227 11.04 -10.39 5.17
N GLY A 228 11.98 -11.27 4.83
CA GLY A 228 13.32 -10.90 4.35
C GLY A 228 13.33 -10.41 2.91
N ALA A 229 14.55 -10.13 2.44
CA ALA A 229 14.87 -9.63 1.12
C ALA A 229 14.20 -10.42 -0.01
N THR A 230 13.48 -9.73 -0.90
CA THR A 230 12.80 -10.35 -2.03
C THR A 230 12.63 -9.39 -3.20
N LEU A 231 12.45 -9.95 -4.39
CA LEU A 231 12.02 -9.23 -5.58
C LEU A 231 10.56 -9.57 -5.87
N VAL A 232 9.73 -8.55 -5.97
CA VAL A 232 8.31 -8.67 -6.32
C VAL A 232 8.11 -8.05 -7.70
N SER A 233 7.61 -8.84 -8.65
CA SER A 233 7.20 -8.38 -9.97
C SER A 233 5.68 -8.16 -10.04
N ARG A 234 5.25 -7.18 -10.84
CA ARG A 234 3.83 -6.87 -11.01
C ARG A 234 3.50 -6.44 -12.43
N VAL A 235 2.28 -6.71 -12.86
CA VAL A 235 1.67 -6.23 -14.10
C VAL A 235 0.25 -5.82 -13.81
N GLY A 236 -0.15 -4.63 -14.25
CA GLY A 236 -1.48 -4.07 -14.02
C GLY A 236 -2.12 -3.51 -15.27
N PHE A 237 -3.45 -3.44 -15.23
CA PHE A 237 -4.27 -2.81 -16.24
C PHE A 237 -5.34 -1.94 -15.59
N SER A 238 -5.45 -0.68 -16.03
CA SER A 238 -6.45 0.30 -15.56
C SER A 238 -7.52 0.54 -16.61
N PHE A 239 -8.79 0.62 -16.16
CA PHE A 239 -9.97 0.81 -17.04
C PHE A 239 -10.41 2.26 -17.11
#